data_c7eb36b41e3be2555293e25b2f8cf316
#
_entry.id   c7eb36b41e3be2555293e25b2f8cf316
#
_cell.length_a   1.000
_cell.length_b   1.000
_cell.length_c   1.000
_cell.angle_alpha   90.00
_cell.angle_beta   90.00
_cell.angle_gamma   90.00
#
_symmetry.space_group_name_H-M   'P 1'
#
loop_
_entity.id
_entity.type
_entity.pdbx_description
1 polymer ?
#
loop_
_entity_poly.entity_id
_entity_poly.type
_entity_poly.pdbx_seq_one_letter_code
_entity_poly.pdbx_strand_id
1 'polypeptide(L)'
;IFYIGSNGKLIKNNIKYEGPFIFGNPGINEFLTFKKIIDNSKINYEEIKNLYYFQSNRWDIELNDNLIIKLPKKNLDNSLNIAFEIFKNDNFNKLRQIDLRIKNQIITND
;
A
#
# COMPACT_ATOMS: atom_id res chain seq x y z
N ILE A 1 -16.91 -2.23 -1.58
CA ILE A 1 -15.70 -2.76 -0.92
C ILE A 1 -15.59 -4.24 -1.23
N PHE A 2 -14.46 -4.63 -1.76
CA PHE A 2 -14.17 -6.03 -2.04
C PHE A 2 -13.07 -6.52 -1.10
N TYR A 3 -13.16 -7.79 -0.71
CA TYR A 3 -12.12 -8.44 0.05
C TYR A 3 -11.34 -9.35 -0.88
N ILE A 4 -10.03 -9.21 -0.90
CA ILE A 4 -9.17 -10.09 -1.67
C ILE A 4 -8.20 -10.74 -0.69
N GLY A 5 -8.22 -12.08 -0.65
CA GLY A 5 -7.32 -12.84 0.20
C GLY A 5 -5.88 -12.73 -0.27
N SER A 6 -4.95 -13.13 0.57
CA SER A 6 -3.51 -13.04 0.28
C SER A 6 -3.11 -13.82 -0.97
N ASN A 7 -3.94 -14.77 -1.40
CA ASN A 7 -3.72 -15.56 -2.62
C ASN A 7 -4.40 -14.95 -3.85
N GLY A 8 -4.98 -13.76 -3.73
CA GLY A 8 -5.63 -13.06 -4.84
C GLY A 8 -7.05 -13.49 -5.15
N LYS A 9 -7.65 -14.36 -4.35
CA LYS A 9 -9.04 -14.78 -4.57
C LYS A 9 -10.01 -13.80 -3.94
N LEU A 10 -11.10 -13.49 -4.66
CA LEU A 10 -12.17 -12.68 -4.11
C LEU A 10 -12.95 -13.49 -3.09
N ILE A 11 -13.20 -12.88 -1.94
CA ILE A 11 -13.95 -13.49 -0.86
C ILE A 11 -15.30 -12.78 -0.77
N LYS A 12 -16.39 -13.52 -0.94
CA LYS A 12 -17.74 -12.96 -0.96
C LYS A 12 -18.49 -13.08 0.35
N ASN A 13 -18.03 -13.90 1.25
CA ASN A 13 -18.74 -14.20 2.49
C ASN A 13 -18.13 -13.48 3.67
N ASN A 14 -18.93 -13.29 4.72
CA ASN A 14 -18.49 -12.65 5.96
C ASN A 14 -17.63 -13.58 6.82
N ILE A 15 -16.74 -14.28 6.18
CA ILE A 15 -15.73 -15.07 6.89
C ILE A 15 -14.72 -14.09 7.46
N LYS A 16 -14.25 -14.36 8.66
CA LYS A 16 -13.23 -13.56 9.29
C LYS A 16 -12.05 -13.41 8.35
N TYR A 17 -11.76 -12.18 7.99
CA TYR A 17 -10.80 -11.87 6.95
C TYR A 17 -9.62 -11.10 7.53
N GLU A 18 -8.41 -11.53 7.21
CA GLU A 18 -7.18 -10.98 7.78
C GLU A 18 -6.35 -10.16 6.80
N GLY A 19 -6.88 -9.78 5.67
CA GLY A 19 -6.15 -8.98 4.71
C GLY A 19 -6.60 -7.52 4.70
N PRO A 20 -5.93 -6.68 3.94
CA PRO A 20 -6.36 -5.30 3.80
C PRO A 20 -7.67 -5.20 3.03
N PHE A 21 -8.44 -4.15 3.34
CA PHE A 21 -9.56 -3.77 2.50
C PHE A 21 -9.04 -3.07 1.26
N ILE A 22 -9.71 -3.27 0.13
CA ILE A 22 -9.32 -2.66 -1.13
C ILE A 22 -10.41 -1.71 -1.57
N PHE A 23 -10.07 -0.45 -1.71
CA PHE A 23 -10.96 0.60 -2.21
C PHE A 23 -10.61 0.93 -3.65
N GLY A 24 -11.61 1.16 -4.47
CA GLY A 24 -11.43 1.32 -5.89
C GLY A 24 -11.79 0.03 -6.62
N ASN A 25 -11.42 -0.06 -7.87
CA ASN A 25 -11.82 -1.18 -8.72
C ASN A 25 -10.67 -1.67 -9.59
N PRO A 26 -9.62 -2.24 -8.97
CA PRO A 26 -8.54 -2.84 -9.75
C PRO A 26 -9.01 -4.16 -10.34
N GLY A 27 -8.47 -4.54 -11.48
CA GLY A 27 -8.63 -5.89 -11.96
C GLY A 27 -7.81 -6.87 -11.12
N ILE A 28 -8.11 -8.15 -11.24
CA ILE A 28 -7.36 -9.18 -10.50
C ILE A 28 -5.87 -9.14 -10.86
N ASN A 29 -5.56 -8.97 -12.15
CA ASN A 29 -4.17 -8.91 -12.58
C ASN A 29 -3.44 -7.69 -12.02
N GLU A 30 -4.12 -6.55 -11.97
CA GLU A 30 -3.56 -5.34 -11.37
C GLU A 30 -3.23 -5.56 -9.90
N PHE A 31 -4.17 -6.17 -9.17
CA PHE A 31 -3.95 -6.45 -7.76
C PHE A 31 -2.80 -7.43 -7.55
N LEU A 32 -2.76 -8.52 -8.30
CA LEU A 32 -1.72 -9.54 -8.14
C LEU A 32 -0.35 -8.99 -8.45
N THR A 33 -0.25 -8.15 -9.48
CA THR A 33 1.01 -7.48 -9.82
C THR A 33 1.49 -6.59 -8.67
N PHE A 34 0.58 -5.80 -8.12
CA PHE A 34 0.91 -4.91 -7.01
C PHE A 34 1.27 -5.70 -5.75
N LYS A 35 0.52 -6.74 -5.43
CA LYS A 35 0.82 -7.58 -4.27
C LYS A 35 2.20 -8.22 -4.38
N LYS A 36 2.56 -8.67 -5.59
CA LYS A 36 3.88 -9.25 -5.82
C LYS A 36 4.98 -8.22 -5.55
N ILE A 37 4.76 -6.97 -5.95
CA ILE A 37 5.70 -5.90 -5.69
C ILE A 37 5.82 -5.66 -4.18
N ILE A 38 4.71 -5.64 -3.46
CA ILE A 38 4.73 -5.50 -2.00
C ILE A 38 5.49 -6.66 -1.35
N ASP A 39 5.22 -7.89 -1.77
CA ASP A 39 5.85 -9.08 -1.21
C ASP A 39 7.35 -9.09 -1.43
N ASN A 40 7.83 -8.48 -2.51
CA ASN A 40 9.25 -8.35 -2.80
C ASN A 40 9.89 -7.14 -2.13
N SER A 41 9.10 -6.30 -1.49
CA SER A 41 9.60 -5.14 -0.76
C SER A 41 9.84 -5.50 0.70
N LYS A 42 10.34 -4.52 1.46
CA LYS A 42 10.53 -4.68 2.90
C LYS A 42 9.23 -4.48 3.69
N ILE A 43 8.16 -4.01 3.04
CA ILE A 43 6.89 -3.79 3.70
C ILE A 43 6.15 -5.12 3.84
N ASN A 44 5.70 -5.42 5.05
CA ASN A 44 4.93 -6.62 5.31
C ASN A 44 3.48 -6.40 4.93
N TYR A 45 2.95 -7.25 4.06
CA TYR A 45 1.57 -7.14 3.62
C TYR A 45 0.58 -7.14 4.78
N GLU A 46 0.89 -7.87 5.85
CA GLU A 46 0.02 -7.96 7.03
C GLU A 46 -0.04 -6.66 7.84
N GLU A 47 0.88 -5.75 7.63
CA GLU A 47 0.87 -4.44 8.26
C GLU A 47 -0.01 -3.44 7.52
N ILE A 48 -0.57 -3.83 6.38
CA ILE A 48 -1.40 -2.95 5.57
C ILE A 48 -2.85 -3.07 6.01
N LYS A 49 -3.46 -1.93 6.32
CA LYS A 49 -4.86 -1.84 6.72
C LYS A 49 -5.76 -1.67 5.51
N ASN A 50 -5.41 -0.78 4.61
CA ASN A 50 -6.19 -0.47 3.42
C ASN A 50 -5.30 -0.26 2.21
N LEU A 51 -5.82 -0.63 1.03
CA LEU A 51 -5.23 -0.32 -0.25
C LEU A 51 -6.21 0.54 -1.03
N TYR A 52 -5.74 1.63 -1.61
CA TYR A 52 -6.58 2.53 -2.41
C TYR A 52 -6.08 2.51 -3.84
N TYR A 53 -6.94 2.09 -4.76
CA TYR A 53 -6.62 2.06 -6.17
C TYR A 53 -7.34 3.19 -6.90
N PHE A 54 -6.61 3.92 -7.73
CA PHE A 54 -7.14 5.05 -8.49
C PHE A 54 -7.17 4.71 -9.98
N GLN A 55 -8.13 5.31 -10.69
CA GLN A 55 -8.29 5.07 -12.13
C GLN A 55 -7.06 5.44 -12.95
N SER A 56 -6.19 6.26 -12.39
CA SER A 56 -4.90 6.61 -13.03
C SER A 56 -3.86 5.49 -12.90
N ASN A 57 -4.26 4.31 -12.45
CA ASN A 57 -3.39 3.16 -12.22
C ASN A 57 -2.36 3.42 -11.11
N ARG A 58 -2.74 4.19 -10.13
CA ARG A 58 -1.89 4.54 -8.99
C ARG A 58 -2.47 3.94 -7.72
N TRP A 59 -1.60 3.61 -6.79
CA TRP A 59 -2.00 3.01 -5.51
C TRP A 59 -1.54 3.88 -4.35
N ASP A 60 -2.37 3.93 -3.31
CA ASP A 60 -1.95 4.41 -1.99
C ASP A 60 -2.11 3.27 -0.99
N ILE A 61 -1.26 3.25 0.03
CA ILE A 61 -1.28 2.24 1.08
C ILE A 61 -1.52 2.92 2.41
N GLU A 62 -2.43 2.38 3.20
CA GLU A 62 -2.60 2.81 4.59
C GLU A 62 -2.17 1.68 5.51
N LEU A 63 -1.22 1.95 6.38
CA LEU A 63 -0.73 0.98 7.35
C LEU A 63 -1.61 0.95 8.61
N ASN A 64 -1.42 -0.08 9.42
CA ASN A 64 -2.25 -0.28 10.63
C ASN A 64 -2.16 0.87 11.63
N ASP A 65 -1.09 1.65 11.61
CA ASP A 65 -0.92 2.82 12.46
C ASP A 65 -1.48 4.11 11.83
N ASN A 66 -2.25 3.95 10.76
CA ASN A 66 -2.89 5.04 10.01
C ASN A 66 -1.92 5.90 9.21
N LEU A 67 -0.71 5.44 8.98
CA LEU A 67 0.22 6.11 8.07
C LEU A 67 -0.18 5.83 6.63
N ILE A 68 -0.33 6.89 5.84
CA ILE A 68 -0.68 6.77 4.43
C ILE A 68 0.57 6.97 3.58
N ILE A 69 0.82 6.04 2.66
CA ILE A 69 1.92 6.11 1.71
C ILE A 69 1.31 6.32 0.32
N LYS A 70 1.60 7.47 -0.28
CA LYS A 70 1.16 7.78 -1.64
C LYS A 70 2.25 7.42 -2.61
N LEU A 71 1.97 6.46 -3.49
CA LEU A 71 2.96 5.89 -4.38
C LEU A 71 2.87 6.50 -5.78
N PRO A 72 4.02 6.57 -6.50
CA PRO A 72 4.02 6.96 -7.91
C PRO A 72 3.50 5.81 -8.78
N LYS A 73 3.36 6.06 -10.07
CA LYS A 73 2.97 5.01 -11.02
C LYS A 73 4.10 4.04 -11.34
N LYS A 74 5.35 4.50 -11.28
CA LYS A 74 6.53 3.73 -11.69
C LYS A 74 7.50 3.59 -10.52
N ASN A 75 8.38 2.60 -10.63
CA ASN A 75 9.43 2.34 -9.63
C ASN A 75 8.83 2.08 -8.24
N LEU A 76 7.76 1.28 -8.23
CA LEU A 76 7.04 0.98 -6.99
C LEU A 76 7.92 0.26 -5.97
N ASP A 77 8.76 -0.67 -6.43
CA ASP A 77 9.66 -1.40 -5.55
C ASP A 77 10.61 -0.46 -4.80
N ASN A 78 11.23 0.47 -5.52
CA ASN A 78 12.11 1.46 -4.92
C ASN A 78 11.35 2.38 -3.96
N SER A 79 10.16 2.84 -4.37
CA SER A 79 9.32 3.71 -3.54
C SER A 79 8.89 3.03 -2.26
N LEU A 80 8.50 1.77 -2.31
CA LEU A 80 8.12 1.02 -1.13
C LEU A 80 9.28 0.86 -0.16
N ASN A 81 10.49 0.63 -0.66
CA ASN A 81 11.66 0.51 0.19
C ASN A 81 12.04 1.85 0.82
N ILE A 82 11.90 2.96 0.09
CA ILE A 82 12.10 4.30 0.65
C ILE A 82 11.09 4.56 1.77
N ALA A 83 9.81 4.26 1.54
CA ALA A 83 8.78 4.43 2.55
C ALA A 83 9.08 3.60 3.79
N PHE A 84 9.53 2.36 3.60
CA PHE A 84 9.88 1.48 4.70
C PHE A 84 10.99 2.09 5.56
N GLU A 85 12.05 2.60 4.93
CA GLU A 85 13.15 3.22 5.66
C GLU A 85 12.69 4.45 6.44
N ILE A 86 11.77 5.23 5.88
CA ILE A 86 11.25 6.42 6.54
C ILE A 86 10.44 6.04 7.76
N PHE A 87 9.49 5.11 7.62
CA PHE A 87 8.62 4.83 8.76
C PHE A 87 9.31 4.03 9.86
N LYS A 88 10.43 3.36 9.56
CA LYS A 88 11.24 2.69 10.58
C LYS A 88 12.11 3.66 11.37
N ASN A 89 12.26 4.89 10.90
CA ASN A 89 13.10 5.87 11.57
C ASN A 89 12.33 6.53 12.71
N ASP A 90 12.84 6.45 13.93
CA ASP A 90 12.18 6.99 15.13
C ASP A 90 11.90 8.48 15.04
N ASN A 91 12.69 9.22 14.24
CA ASN A 91 12.47 10.66 14.05
C ASN A 91 11.20 10.95 13.28
N PHE A 92 10.61 9.94 12.63
CA PHE A 92 9.41 10.09 11.81
C PHE A 92 8.21 9.34 12.38
N ASN A 93 8.25 8.97 13.66
CA ASN A 93 7.19 8.13 14.24
C ASN A 93 5.82 8.80 14.34
N LYS A 94 5.76 10.13 14.14
CA LYS A 94 4.50 10.88 14.18
C LYS A 94 3.99 11.24 12.79
N LEU A 95 4.61 10.72 11.74
CA LEU A 95 4.16 11.00 10.39
C LEU A 95 2.79 10.39 10.14
N ARG A 96 1.95 11.13 9.42
CA ARG A 96 0.65 10.67 8.95
C ARG A 96 0.67 10.32 7.48
N GLN A 97 1.62 10.86 6.73
CA GLN A 97 1.66 10.69 5.29
C GLN A 97 3.09 10.74 4.77
N ILE A 98 3.39 9.87 3.83
CA ILE A 98 4.61 9.89 3.03
C ILE A 98 4.16 9.96 1.57
N ASP A 99 4.49 11.05 0.89
CA ASP A 99 4.08 11.24 -0.50
C ASP A 99 5.30 11.09 -1.41
N LEU A 100 5.30 10.05 -2.24
CA LEU A 100 6.40 9.72 -3.14
C LEU A 100 6.00 9.88 -4.61
N ARG A 101 4.90 10.60 -4.89
CA ARG A 101 4.37 10.73 -6.24
C ARG A 101 5.24 11.58 -7.15
N ILE A 102 6.02 12.50 -6.60
CA ILE A 102 6.86 13.41 -7.39
C ILE A 102 8.27 12.85 -7.43
N LYS A 103 8.79 12.67 -8.65
CA LYS A 103 10.12 12.11 -8.86
C LYS A 103 11.17 12.94 -8.14
N ASN A 104 12.07 12.27 -7.43
CA ASN A 104 13.18 12.87 -6.70
C ASN A 104 12.74 13.80 -5.54
N GLN A 105 11.49 13.68 -5.10
CA GLN A 105 11.02 14.41 -3.94
C GLN A 105 10.30 13.46 -2.98
N ILE A 106 10.54 13.68 -1.70
CA ILE A 106 9.85 12.96 -0.64
C ILE A 106 9.15 14.02 0.20
N ILE A 107 7.81 13.94 0.27
CA ILE A 107 7.02 14.88 1.03
C ILE A 107 6.43 14.13 2.22
N THR A 108 6.71 14.62 3.41
CA THR A 108 6.19 14.02 4.63
C THR A 108 5.29 15.01 5.35
N ASN A 109 4.34 14.47 6.09
CA ASN A 109 3.36 15.27 6.81
C ASN A 109 2.99 14.55 8.10
N ASP A 110 3.07 15.25 9.19
CA ASP A 110 2.70 14.71 10.50
C ASP A 110 1.30 15.13 10.99
#